data_378b603e93ddeebcf40b9d771e7408ea
#
_entry.id   378b603e93ddeebcf40b9d771e7408ea
#
_cell.length_a   1.000
_cell.length_b   1.000
_cell.length_c   1.000
_cell.angle_alpha   90.00
_cell.angle_beta   90.00
_cell.angle_gamma   90.00
#
_symmetry.space_group_name_H-M   'P 1'
#
loop_
_entity.id
_entity.type
_entity.pdbx_description
1 polymer ?
#
loop_
_entity_poly.entity_id
_entity_poly.type
_entity_poly.pdbx_seq_one_letter_code
_entity_poly.pdbx_strand_id
1 'polypeptide(L)'
;MQEGKLVDVISKLGLQKSSVIQHMTSVIQPILEKGILDYSIIHTALVEYFTIADKSSAADVIQQLSPLLVQESSGIEEGPHSSKKRKNKKNRTKVPLLVRMISTRDGLKLGILCIKHGSAKDRKKIIKGIKDHIRKLALDRYGSLLLTCIASVVDDTKLVSKIVIQQLKSMLKKLLLDRNGRFPLLQLLHPQCLRYLGPEDLACLNLSVPSLCSKGEAEETIAGTGSEKDADLGVENLQLTMGGKKDPSLRSRELLVESGLAEALIDTCIENVNELLMSNFGKEVIFEVAVGGTNGVLKPLAERLDTLHKAIADLAALPKTADGSEENEHVFENFHSSRTIRKLVLDSPSFAATLWKVALKGKCEVWAHGHSGKVVAAFLESNDPKVRDLAKAELQPLVDHGVLKSHDSKQVKPDS
;
A
#
# COMPACT_ATOMS: atom_id res chain seq x y z
N MET A 1 -16.63 21.44 9.46
CA MET A 1 -18.02 21.02 9.15
C MET A 1 -17.97 19.51 8.91
N GLN A 2 -18.64 18.70 9.71
CA GLN A 2 -18.85 17.29 9.39
C GLN A 2 -19.76 17.25 8.15
N GLU A 3 -19.24 16.70 7.05
CA GLU A 3 -20.04 16.41 5.87
C GLU A 3 -21.12 15.41 6.29
N GLY A 4 -22.38 15.86 6.33
CA GLY A 4 -23.52 15.00 6.65
C GLY A 4 -23.70 13.96 5.55
N LYS A 5 -23.50 12.68 5.87
CA LYS A 5 -23.76 11.59 4.93
C LYS A 5 -25.24 11.54 4.57
N LEU A 6 -25.58 11.17 3.36
CA LEU A 6 -26.98 11.05 2.91
C LEU A 6 -27.80 10.11 3.82
N VAL A 7 -27.21 9.03 4.30
CA VAL A 7 -27.82 8.10 5.27
C VAL A 7 -28.27 8.84 6.53
N ASP A 8 -27.44 9.75 7.06
CA ASP A 8 -27.74 10.53 8.27
C ASP A 8 -28.88 11.53 8.03
N VAL A 9 -28.90 12.13 6.83
CA VAL A 9 -29.96 13.07 6.40
C VAL A 9 -31.31 12.35 6.29
N ILE A 10 -31.34 11.17 5.64
CA ILE A 10 -32.53 10.33 5.49
C ILE A 10 -33.07 9.97 6.89
N SER A 11 -32.20 9.52 7.80
CA SER A 11 -32.56 9.14 9.17
C SER A 11 -33.09 10.33 9.98
N LYS A 12 -32.42 11.49 9.93
CA LYS A 12 -32.82 12.70 10.67
C LYS A 12 -34.14 13.30 10.21
N LEU A 13 -34.42 13.23 8.92
CA LEU A 13 -35.64 13.79 8.32
C LEU A 13 -36.79 12.78 8.21
N GLY A 14 -36.57 11.52 8.61
CA GLY A 14 -37.58 10.47 8.53
C GLY A 14 -38.03 10.17 7.09
N LEU A 15 -37.17 10.37 6.10
CA LEU A 15 -37.49 10.15 4.69
C LEU A 15 -37.60 8.65 4.37
N GLN A 16 -38.53 8.31 3.48
CA GLN A 16 -38.60 6.93 2.96
C GLN A 16 -37.41 6.67 2.03
N LYS A 17 -36.54 5.73 2.42
CA LYS A 17 -35.34 5.35 1.67
C LYS A 17 -35.64 4.99 0.22
N SER A 18 -36.72 4.23 -0.06
CA SER A 18 -37.16 3.85 -1.39
C SER A 18 -37.49 5.05 -2.29
N SER A 19 -38.18 6.05 -1.72
CA SER A 19 -38.51 7.28 -2.45
C SER A 19 -37.26 8.09 -2.82
N VAL A 20 -36.30 8.19 -1.88
CA VAL A 20 -35.00 8.87 -2.14
C VAL A 20 -34.22 8.13 -3.23
N ILE A 21 -34.13 6.80 -3.18
CA ILE A 21 -33.46 5.99 -4.20
C ILE A 21 -34.10 6.22 -5.58
N GLN A 22 -35.44 6.14 -5.66
CA GLN A 22 -36.17 6.34 -6.91
C GLN A 22 -35.91 7.74 -7.52
N HIS A 23 -35.93 8.76 -6.67
CA HIS A 23 -35.63 10.12 -7.11
C HIS A 23 -34.19 10.27 -7.59
N MET A 24 -33.22 9.78 -6.81
CA MET A 24 -31.80 9.81 -7.23
C MET A 24 -31.57 9.04 -8.52
N THR A 25 -32.21 7.88 -8.69
CA THR A 25 -32.10 7.08 -9.92
C THR A 25 -32.62 7.86 -11.12
N SER A 26 -33.74 8.56 -10.98
CA SER A 26 -34.32 9.39 -12.10
C SER A 26 -33.40 10.55 -12.51
N VAL A 27 -32.56 11.05 -11.58
CA VAL A 27 -31.55 12.09 -11.87
C VAL A 27 -30.27 11.50 -12.45
N ILE A 28 -29.80 10.37 -11.89
CA ILE A 28 -28.53 9.72 -12.27
C ILE A 28 -28.65 9.06 -13.66
N GLN A 29 -29.76 8.43 -13.96
CA GLN A 29 -29.95 7.68 -15.20
C GLN A 29 -29.66 8.51 -16.48
N PRO A 30 -30.21 9.73 -16.68
CA PRO A 30 -29.88 10.55 -17.84
C PRO A 30 -28.42 10.99 -17.91
N ILE A 31 -27.74 11.12 -16.74
CA ILE A 31 -26.34 11.47 -16.66
C ILE A 31 -25.47 10.32 -17.17
N LEU A 32 -25.77 9.08 -16.76
CA LEU A 32 -25.10 7.88 -17.22
C LEU A 32 -25.32 7.64 -18.71
N GLU A 33 -26.54 7.76 -19.19
CA GLU A 33 -26.89 7.61 -20.61
C GLU A 33 -26.13 8.58 -21.52
N LYS A 34 -25.95 9.82 -21.07
CA LYS A 34 -25.17 10.84 -21.77
C LYS A 34 -23.68 10.77 -21.56
N GLY A 35 -23.21 9.90 -20.65
CA GLY A 35 -21.78 9.76 -20.30
C GLY A 35 -21.18 11.00 -19.64
N ILE A 36 -22.00 11.81 -18.97
CA ILE A 36 -21.56 13.08 -18.33
C ILE A 36 -20.98 12.75 -16.94
N LEU A 37 -19.72 12.31 -16.89
CA LEU A 37 -19.04 11.85 -15.67
C LEU A 37 -17.72 12.60 -15.38
N ASP A 38 -17.46 13.70 -16.05
CA ASP A 38 -16.23 14.48 -15.85
C ASP A 38 -16.31 15.45 -14.63
N TYR A 39 -17.47 15.59 -14.00
CA TYR A 39 -17.70 16.53 -12.91
C TYR A 39 -17.65 15.86 -11.54
N SER A 40 -16.87 16.42 -10.62
CA SER A 40 -16.67 15.88 -9.26
C SER A 40 -17.98 15.78 -8.46
N ILE A 41 -18.92 16.70 -8.65
CA ILE A 41 -20.23 16.65 -7.97
C ILE A 41 -21.01 15.36 -8.32
N ILE A 42 -20.87 14.88 -9.55
CA ILE A 42 -21.52 13.63 -9.99
C ILE A 42 -20.86 12.43 -9.31
N HIS A 43 -19.52 12.47 -9.13
CA HIS A 43 -18.81 11.44 -8.41
C HIS A 43 -19.31 11.33 -6.97
N THR A 44 -19.45 12.47 -6.27
CA THR A 44 -19.96 12.51 -4.89
C THR A 44 -21.41 12.01 -4.83
N ALA A 45 -22.28 12.46 -5.75
CA ALA A 45 -23.68 12.00 -5.81
C ALA A 45 -23.78 10.49 -6.04
N LEU A 46 -22.96 9.91 -6.92
CA LEU A 46 -22.91 8.46 -7.16
C LEU A 46 -22.37 7.68 -5.95
N VAL A 47 -21.35 8.18 -5.26
CA VAL A 47 -20.84 7.55 -4.04
C VAL A 47 -21.92 7.54 -2.95
N GLU A 48 -22.60 8.66 -2.71
CA GLU A 48 -23.72 8.73 -1.75
C GLU A 48 -24.88 7.82 -2.16
N TYR A 49 -25.21 7.75 -3.45
CA TYR A 49 -26.22 6.83 -3.97
C TYR A 49 -25.89 5.36 -3.60
N PHE A 50 -24.65 4.92 -3.76
CA PHE A 50 -24.24 3.56 -3.43
C PHE A 50 -24.33 3.24 -1.94
N THR A 51 -24.35 4.24 -1.05
CA THR A 51 -24.56 4.02 0.39
C THR A 51 -25.99 3.60 0.74
N ILE A 52 -26.95 4.00 -0.09
CA ILE A 52 -28.40 3.78 0.14
C ILE A 52 -29.05 2.84 -0.87
N ALA A 53 -28.47 2.64 -2.05
CA ALA A 53 -29.05 1.85 -3.14
C ALA A 53 -29.37 0.42 -2.69
N ASP A 54 -30.51 -0.10 -3.14
CA ASP A 54 -30.82 -1.53 -3.05
C ASP A 54 -29.97 -2.35 -4.02
N LYS A 55 -30.03 -3.67 -3.88
CA LYS A 55 -29.17 -4.60 -4.63
C LYS A 55 -29.36 -4.48 -6.15
N SER A 56 -30.58 -4.36 -6.62
CA SER A 56 -30.88 -4.26 -8.06
C SER A 56 -30.37 -2.94 -8.61
N SER A 57 -30.78 -1.83 -7.98
CA SER A 57 -30.41 -0.47 -8.40
C SER A 57 -28.89 -0.26 -8.39
N ALA A 58 -28.19 -0.78 -7.38
CA ALA A 58 -26.73 -0.70 -7.33
C ALA A 58 -26.06 -1.51 -8.45
N ALA A 59 -26.52 -2.73 -8.70
CA ALA A 59 -25.99 -3.58 -9.77
C ALA A 59 -26.19 -2.95 -11.15
N ASP A 60 -27.37 -2.38 -11.41
CA ASP A 60 -27.71 -1.72 -12.67
C ASP A 60 -26.80 -0.50 -12.93
N VAL A 61 -26.59 0.34 -11.91
CA VAL A 61 -25.67 1.51 -12.02
C VAL A 61 -24.23 1.07 -12.26
N ILE A 62 -23.73 0.03 -11.57
CA ILE A 62 -22.38 -0.50 -11.81
C ILE A 62 -22.25 -1.05 -13.24
N GLN A 63 -23.26 -1.78 -13.72
CA GLN A 63 -23.28 -2.32 -15.07
C GLN A 63 -23.24 -1.22 -16.14
N GLN A 64 -23.93 -0.11 -15.92
CA GLN A 64 -23.93 1.06 -16.83
C GLN A 64 -22.63 1.86 -16.72
N LEU A 65 -22.11 2.05 -15.51
CA LEU A 65 -20.91 2.84 -15.26
C LEU A 65 -19.64 2.17 -15.80
N SER A 66 -19.50 0.86 -15.64
CA SER A 66 -18.29 0.10 -16.01
C SER A 66 -17.84 0.29 -17.46
N PRO A 67 -18.69 0.24 -18.49
CA PRO A 67 -18.27 0.49 -19.86
C PRO A 67 -17.91 1.96 -20.13
N LEU A 68 -18.51 2.92 -19.41
CA LEU A 68 -18.21 4.34 -19.54
C LEU A 68 -16.78 4.65 -19.06
N LEU A 69 -16.30 3.97 -18.02
CA LEU A 69 -14.97 4.19 -17.46
C LEU A 69 -13.82 4.01 -18.46
N VAL A 70 -14.03 3.20 -19.50
CA VAL A 70 -13.02 2.92 -20.54
C VAL A 70 -13.20 3.76 -21.79
N GLN A 71 -14.24 4.57 -21.86
CA GLN A 71 -14.47 5.46 -22.99
C GLN A 71 -13.41 6.56 -23.03
N GLU A 72 -12.84 6.75 -24.21
CA GLU A 72 -11.95 7.85 -24.50
C GLU A 72 -12.79 9.12 -24.81
N SER A 73 -12.38 10.27 -24.31
CA SER A 73 -13.04 11.52 -24.69
C SER A 73 -12.91 11.76 -26.18
N SER A 74 -14.01 11.70 -26.91
CA SER A 74 -14.16 12.48 -28.13
C SER A 74 -14.15 13.94 -27.68
N GLY A 75 -13.09 14.69 -28.00
CA GLY A 75 -12.95 16.08 -27.57
C GLY A 75 -14.27 16.85 -27.82
N ILE A 76 -14.72 17.60 -26.82
CA ILE A 76 -15.74 18.61 -26.98
C ILE A 76 -15.23 19.50 -28.12
N GLU A 77 -15.93 19.50 -29.25
CA GLU A 77 -15.70 20.47 -30.31
C GLU A 77 -16.05 21.84 -29.71
N GLU A 78 -15.01 22.61 -29.37
CA GLU A 78 -15.17 24.05 -29.16
C GLU A 78 -15.85 24.62 -30.44
N GLY A 79 -16.94 25.34 -30.22
CA GLY A 79 -17.77 25.91 -31.24
C GLY A 79 -17.04 26.74 -32.30
N PRO A 80 -17.69 27.12 -33.39
CA PRO A 80 -17.09 27.58 -34.63
C PRO A 80 -16.62 29.04 -34.61
N HIS A 81 -15.70 29.42 -33.73
CA HIS A 81 -15.01 30.73 -33.79
C HIS A 81 -13.59 30.66 -33.25
N SER A 82 -12.66 30.17 -34.05
CA SER A 82 -11.33 30.79 -34.25
C SER A 82 -10.58 30.09 -35.37
N SER A 83 -10.53 30.81 -36.50
CA SER A 83 -9.73 30.51 -37.65
C SER A 83 -8.22 30.63 -37.33
N LYS A 84 -7.43 29.68 -37.90
CA LYS A 84 -5.98 29.70 -38.09
C LYS A 84 -5.11 29.28 -36.90
N LYS A 85 -4.87 27.94 -36.83
CA LYS A 85 -3.51 27.36 -36.80
C LYS A 85 -3.60 25.82 -36.95
N ARG A 86 -3.80 25.35 -38.19
CA ARG A 86 -3.52 23.97 -38.59
C ARG A 86 -2.01 23.81 -38.66
N LYS A 87 -1.41 23.10 -37.69
CA LYS A 87 -0.20 22.24 -37.79
C LYS A 87 0.25 21.92 -36.37
N ASN A 88 -0.21 20.81 -35.85
CA ASN A 88 0.35 19.89 -34.87
C ASN A 88 -0.75 19.12 -34.13
N LYS A 89 -1.63 18.48 -34.90
CA LYS A 89 -2.58 17.48 -34.37
C LYS A 89 -1.92 16.10 -34.37
N LYS A 90 -0.69 15.97 -33.79
CA LYS A 90 -0.06 14.67 -33.53
C LYS A 90 -0.14 14.37 -32.05
N ASN A 91 -0.90 13.32 -31.71
CA ASN A 91 -0.94 12.62 -30.42
C ASN A 91 -1.46 13.43 -29.21
N ARG A 92 -2.68 13.89 -29.20
CA ARG A 92 -3.46 13.90 -27.98
C ARG A 92 -3.85 12.44 -27.72
N THR A 93 -3.10 11.75 -26.83
CA THR A 93 -3.50 10.43 -26.32
C THR A 93 -4.88 10.59 -25.70
N LYS A 94 -5.86 9.92 -26.28
CA LYS A 94 -7.23 9.90 -25.76
C LYS A 94 -7.18 9.23 -24.39
N VAL A 95 -7.55 9.99 -23.36
CA VAL A 95 -7.45 9.54 -21.96
C VAL A 95 -8.79 8.91 -21.55
N PRO A 96 -8.79 7.66 -21.06
CA PRO A 96 -10.00 7.02 -20.56
C PRO A 96 -10.67 7.82 -19.45
N LEU A 97 -12.00 7.79 -19.37
CA LEU A 97 -12.76 8.50 -18.34
C LEU A 97 -12.26 8.15 -16.93
N LEU A 98 -12.03 6.88 -16.63
CA LEU A 98 -11.51 6.45 -15.33
C LEU A 98 -10.24 7.20 -14.94
N VAL A 99 -9.27 7.35 -15.86
CA VAL A 99 -8.01 8.05 -15.59
C VAL A 99 -8.22 9.54 -15.29
N ARG A 100 -9.28 10.14 -15.83
CA ARG A 100 -9.66 11.54 -15.51
C ARG A 100 -10.38 11.62 -14.17
N MET A 101 -11.34 10.73 -13.92
CA MET A 101 -12.14 10.70 -12.69
C MET A 101 -11.28 10.52 -11.43
N ILE A 102 -10.26 9.65 -11.45
CA ILE A 102 -9.41 9.38 -10.29
C ILE A 102 -8.50 10.55 -9.89
N SER A 103 -8.59 11.70 -10.54
CA SER A 103 -8.03 12.96 -10.03
C SER A 103 -8.74 13.42 -8.73
N THR A 104 -9.90 12.86 -8.41
CA THR A 104 -10.68 13.12 -7.21
C THR A 104 -10.83 11.85 -6.36
N ARG A 105 -11.02 12.03 -5.05
CA ARG A 105 -11.23 10.91 -4.11
C ARG A 105 -12.49 10.12 -4.43
N ASP A 106 -13.59 10.79 -4.74
CA ASP A 106 -14.86 10.13 -5.05
C ASP A 106 -14.82 9.44 -6.41
N GLY A 107 -14.09 10.00 -7.37
CA GLY A 107 -13.82 9.31 -8.64
C GLY A 107 -13.00 8.03 -8.44
N LEU A 108 -12.00 8.03 -7.52
CA LEU A 108 -11.31 6.81 -7.11
C LEU A 108 -12.27 5.80 -6.49
N LYS A 109 -13.14 6.22 -5.56
CA LYS A 109 -14.13 5.34 -4.93
C LYS A 109 -15.02 4.65 -5.96
N LEU A 110 -15.50 5.38 -6.95
CA LEU A 110 -16.29 4.80 -8.04
C LEU A 110 -15.50 3.78 -8.85
N GLY A 111 -14.25 4.08 -9.19
CA GLY A 111 -13.33 3.12 -9.83
C GLY A 111 -13.16 1.84 -9.02
N ILE A 112 -12.95 1.96 -7.71
CA ILE A 112 -12.84 0.84 -6.78
C ILE A 112 -14.13 0.02 -6.74
N LEU A 113 -15.30 0.65 -6.64
CA LEU A 113 -16.59 -0.03 -6.61
C LEU A 113 -16.84 -0.81 -7.92
N CYS A 114 -16.52 -0.23 -9.07
CA CYS A 114 -16.63 -0.93 -10.35
C CYS A 114 -15.67 -2.13 -10.46
N ILE A 115 -14.46 -2.04 -9.90
CA ILE A 115 -13.51 -3.16 -9.86
C ILE A 115 -14.00 -4.26 -8.90
N LYS A 116 -14.53 -3.90 -7.73
CA LYS A 116 -15.01 -4.87 -6.74
C LYS A 116 -16.29 -5.58 -7.16
N HIS A 117 -17.27 -4.83 -7.63
CA HIS A 117 -18.63 -5.35 -7.90
C HIS A 117 -18.92 -5.58 -9.38
N GLY A 118 -18.09 -5.07 -10.29
CA GLY A 118 -18.19 -5.31 -11.72
C GLY A 118 -17.99 -6.79 -12.10
N SER A 119 -18.48 -7.18 -13.26
CA SER A 119 -18.25 -8.53 -13.79
C SER A 119 -16.78 -8.77 -14.15
N ALA A 120 -16.37 -10.03 -14.28
CA ALA A 120 -15.02 -10.37 -14.75
C ALA A 120 -14.70 -9.74 -16.13
N LYS A 121 -15.73 -9.61 -16.99
CA LYS A 121 -15.62 -8.96 -18.31
C LYS A 121 -15.35 -7.47 -18.17
N ASP A 122 -16.03 -6.81 -17.24
CA ASP A 122 -15.86 -5.37 -16.99
C ASP A 122 -14.49 -5.07 -16.37
N ARG A 123 -14.07 -5.84 -15.36
CA ARG A 123 -12.71 -5.75 -14.80
C ARG A 123 -11.64 -5.88 -15.89
N LYS A 124 -11.79 -6.85 -16.78
CA LYS A 124 -10.87 -7.05 -17.91
C LYS A 124 -10.84 -5.86 -18.87
N LYS A 125 -12.00 -5.25 -19.17
CA LYS A 125 -12.08 -4.03 -19.99
C LYS A 125 -11.39 -2.86 -19.30
N ILE A 126 -11.69 -2.63 -18.01
CA ILE A 126 -11.10 -1.55 -17.22
C ILE A 126 -9.57 -1.68 -17.21
N ILE A 127 -9.03 -2.86 -16.87
CA ILE A 127 -7.57 -3.07 -16.81
C ILE A 127 -6.92 -2.85 -18.18
N LYS A 128 -7.55 -3.30 -19.27
CA LYS A 128 -7.06 -3.05 -20.62
C LYS A 128 -7.14 -1.57 -21.01
N GLY A 129 -8.19 -0.87 -20.61
CA GLY A 129 -8.38 0.56 -20.89
C GLY A 129 -7.31 1.44 -20.26
N ILE A 130 -6.85 1.11 -19.05
CA ILE A 130 -5.82 1.89 -18.35
C ILE A 130 -4.37 1.50 -18.72
N LYS A 131 -4.16 0.53 -19.61
CA LYS A 131 -2.85 -0.04 -19.92
C LYS A 131 -1.78 1.02 -20.19
N ASP A 132 -2.06 1.99 -21.02
CA ASP A 132 -1.07 2.98 -21.44
C ASP A 132 -0.85 4.09 -20.39
N HIS A 133 -1.59 4.05 -19.29
CA HIS A 133 -1.53 5.02 -18.20
C HIS A 133 -0.96 4.46 -16.89
N ILE A 134 -0.63 3.16 -16.81
CA ILE A 134 -0.17 2.49 -15.57
C ILE A 134 1.02 3.20 -14.93
N ARG A 135 2.02 3.60 -15.72
CA ARG A 135 3.22 4.28 -15.20
C ARG A 135 2.90 5.63 -14.53
N LYS A 136 1.93 6.36 -15.11
CA LYS A 136 1.46 7.63 -14.54
C LYS A 136 0.63 7.39 -13.29
N LEU A 137 -0.30 6.42 -13.34
CA LEU A 137 -1.15 6.04 -12.23
C LEU A 137 -0.35 5.55 -11.03
N ALA A 138 0.72 4.81 -11.26
CA ALA A 138 1.54 4.26 -10.18
C ALA A 138 2.19 5.36 -9.30
N LEU A 139 2.47 6.53 -9.83
CA LEU A 139 3.04 7.67 -9.09
C LEU A 139 2.00 8.69 -8.63
N ASP A 140 0.77 8.57 -9.11
CA ASP A 140 -0.35 9.42 -8.68
C ASP A 140 -0.93 8.89 -7.37
N ARG A 141 -1.39 9.80 -6.48
CA ARG A 141 -1.95 9.44 -5.17
C ARG A 141 -3.12 8.46 -5.28
N TYR A 142 -4.10 8.79 -6.10
CA TYR A 142 -5.30 7.97 -6.25
C TYR A 142 -5.11 6.85 -7.25
N GLY A 143 -4.29 7.08 -8.26
CA GLY A 143 -3.89 6.06 -9.23
C GLY A 143 -3.20 4.88 -8.57
N SER A 144 -2.26 5.12 -7.65
CA SER A 144 -1.57 4.06 -6.91
C SER A 144 -2.54 3.22 -6.06
N LEU A 145 -3.54 3.85 -5.42
CA LEU A 145 -4.59 3.16 -4.67
C LEU A 145 -5.50 2.32 -5.58
N LEU A 146 -5.81 2.82 -6.79
CA LEU A 146 -6.54 2.02 -7.78
C LEU A 146 -5.75 0.77 -8.19
N LEU A 147 -4.45 0.91 -8.45
CA LEU A 147 -3.58 -0.23 -8.77
C LEU A 147 -3.45 -1.20 -7.60
N THR A 148 -3.40 -0.68 -6.37
CA THR A 148 -3.44 -1.47 -5.13
C THR A 148 -4.74 -2.28 -5.04
N CYS A 149 -5.89 -1.68 -5.32
CA CYS A 149 -7.18 -2.37 -5.38
C CYS A 149 -7.17 -3.47 -6.47
N ILE A 150 -6.69 -3.18 -7.68
CA ILE A 150 -6.60 -4.16 -8.76
C ILE A 150 -5.76 -5.37 -8.34
N ALA A 151 -4.59 -5.15 -7.75
CA ALA A 151 -3.71 -6.22 -7.27
C ALA A 151 -4.35 -7.05 -6.15
N SER A 152 -5.22 -6.43 -5.32
CA SER A 152 -5.86 -7.10 -4.18
C SER A 152 -7.11 -7.91 -4.54
N VAL A 153 -7.83 -7.51 -5.60
CA VAL A 153 -9.21 -7.98 -5.85
C VAL A 153 -9.34 -8.82 -7.12
N VAL A 154 -8.51 -8.57 -8.14
CA VAL A 154 -8.70 -9.19 -9.46
C VAL A 154 -8.15 -10.61 -9.50
N ASP A 155 -9.02 -11.59 -9.78
CA ASP A 155 -8.67 -13.02 -9.84
C ASP A 155 -7.90 -13.43 -11.10
N ASP A 156 -8.03 -12.67 -12.21
CA ASP A 156 -7.23 -12.88 -13.43
C ASP A 156 -5.80 -12.32 -13.24
N THR A 157 -5.03 -12.99 -12.41
CA THR A 157 -3.64 -12.61 -12.08
C THR A 157 -2.73 -12.63 -13.30
N LYS A 158 -3.02 -13.47 -14.30
CA LYS A 158 -2.28 -13.47 -15.57
C LYS A 158 -2.48 -12.16 -16.34
N LEU A 159 -3.71 -11.65 -16.37
CA LEU A 159 -4.00 -10.35 -16.97
C LEU A 159 -3.31 -9.20 -16.21
N VAL A 160 -3.43 -9.21 -14.87
CA VAL A 160 -2.80 -8.20 -14.02
C VAL A 160 -1.27 -8.23 -14.18
N SER A 161 -0.66 -9.43 -14.18
CA SER A 161 0.78 -9.59 -14.43
C SER A 161 1.19 -8.99 -15.77
N LYS A 162 0.48 -9.33 -16.84
CA LYS A 162 0.82 -8.89 -18.21
C LYS A 162 0.67 -7.38 -18.38
N ILE A 163 -0.35 -6.75 -17.80
CA ILE A 163 -0.68 -5.34 -18.04
C ILE A 163 -0.10 -4.43 -16.97
N VAL A 164 -0.25 -4.79 -15.68
CA VAL A 164 0.13 -3.93 -14.55
C VAL A 164 1.56 -4.25 -14.10
N ILE A 165 1.82 -5.49 -13.66
CA ILE A 165 3.09 -5.87 -13.03
C ILE A 165 4.28 -5.63 -13.95
N GLN A 166 4.18 -5.97 -15.24
CA GLN A 166 5.29 -5.75 -16.18
C GLN A 166 5.67 -4.28 -16.32
N GLN A 167 4.72 -3.36 -16.23
CA GLN A 167 5.01 -1.93 -16.25
C GLN A 167 5.60 -1.43 -14.93
N LEU A 168 5.12 -1.94 -13.79
CA LEU A 168 5.71 -1.63 -12.49
C LEU A 168 7.16 -2.12 -12.41
N LYS A 169 7.45 -3.33 -12.90
CA LYS A 169 8.82 -3.88 -12.98
C LYS A 169 9.78 -2.95 -13.71
N SER A 170 9.33 -2.30 -14.78
CA SER A 170 10.19 -1.42 -15.59
C SER A 170 10.58 -0.10 -14.90
N MET A 171 10.05 0.19 -13.69
CA MET A 171 10.29 1.46 -12.98
C MET A 171 10.45 1.26 -11.46
N LEU A 172 10.87 0.08 -11.01
CA LEU A 172 10.92 -0.31 -9.61
C LEU A 172 11.68 0.71 -8.75
N LYS A 173 12.92 1.06 -9.10
CA LYS A 173 13.69 2.05 -8.33
C LYS A 173 12.90 3.33 -8.07
N LYS A 174 12.23 3.86 -9.10
CA LYS A 174 11.40 5.06 -8.96
C LYS A 174 10.20 4.85 -8.04
N LEU A 175 9.55 3.67 -8.13
CA LEU A 175 8.40 3.34 -7.27
C LEU A 175 8.81 3.20 -5.80
N LEU A 176 9.97 2.59 -5.53
CA LEU A 176 10.46 2.38 -4.17
C LEU A 176 10.76 3.69 -3.44
N LEU A 177 11.22 4.69 -4.16
CA LEU A 177 11.56 6.00 -3.63
C LEU A 177 10.40 6.99 -3.66
N ASP A 178 9.28 6.63 -4.29
CA ASP A 178 8.11 7.51 -4.41
C ASP A 178 7.10 7.28 -3.28
N ARG A 179 6.51 8.36 -2.79
CA ARG A 179 5.52 8.34 -1.71
C ARG A 179 4.32 7.44 -2.00
N ASN A 180 3.82 7.46 -3.22
CA ASN A 180 2.61 6.75 -3.65
C ASN A 180 2.97 5.45 -4.37
N GLY A 181 4.06 5.48 -5.14
CA GLY A 181 4.48 4.38 -6.02
C GLY A 181 4.74 3.07 -5.29
N ARG A 182 5.12 3.13 -4.02
CA ARG A 182 5.36 1.94 -3.18
C ARG A 182 4.09 1.19 -2.77
N PHE A 183 2.90 1.83 -2.77
CA PHE A 183 1.69 1.23 -2.23
C PHE A 183 1.27 -0.09 -2.89
N PRO A 184 1.25 -0.25 -4.23
CA PRO A 184 0.93 -1.53 -4.85
C PRO A 184 1.91 -2.65 -4.47
N LEU A 185 3.20 -2.31 -4.28
CA LEU A 185 4.24 -3.26 -3.88
C LEU A 185 4.10 -3.67 -2.42
N LEU A 186 3.89 -2.70 -1.53
CA LEU A 186 3.66 -2.95 -0.11
C LEU A 186 2.38 -3.76 0.12
N GLN A 187 1.32 -3.51 -0.66
CA GLN A 187 0.09 -4.30 -0.58
C GLN A 187 0.31 -5.78 -0.94
N LEU A 188 1.19 -6.07 -1.88
CA LEU A 188 1.53 -7.45 -2.24
C LEU A 188 2.44 -8.13 -1.21
N LEU A 189 3.36 -7.37 -0.59
CA LEU A 189 4.29 -7.85 0.42
C LEU A 189 3.63 -7.98 1.81
N HIS A 190 2.83 -6.98 2.18
CA HIS A 190 2.17 -6.89 3.48
C HIS A 190 0.77 -6.28 3.32
N PRO A 191 -0.24 -7.11 3.02
CA PRO A 191 -1.59 -6.63 2.74
C PRO A 191 -2.20 -5.83 3.88
N GLN A 192 -2.87 -4.72 3.55
CA GLN A 192 -3.67 -3.89 4.48
C GLN A 192 -2.93 -3.35 5.71
N CYS A 193 -1.63 -3.20 5.64
CA CYS A 193 -0.84 -2.72 6.76
C CYS A 193 -1.12 -1.24 7.07
N LEU A 194 -1.68 -0.97 8.25
CA LEU A 194 -1.97 0.38 8.79
C LEU A 194 -0.72 1.27 8.89
N ARG A 195 0.46 0.68 8.95
CA ARG A 195 1.74 1.41 8.99
C ARG A 195 2.01 2.16 7.68
N TYR A 196 1.56 1.59 6.55
CA TYR A 196 1.85 2.11 5.21
C TYR A 196 0.69 2.87 4.60
N LEU A 197 -0.52 2.42 4.85
CA LEU A 197 -1.75 3.01 4.34
C LEU A 197 -2.48 3.72 5.47
N GLY A 198 -2.74 5.01 5.30
CA GLY A 198 -3.51 5.77 6.28
C GLY A 198 -4.95 5.24 6.41
N PRO A 199 -5.65 5.55 7.54
CA PRO A 199 -7.02 5.09 7.77
C PRO A 199 -7.98 5.44 6.64
N GLU A 200 -7.82 6.63 6.06
CA GLU A 200 -8.66 7.09 4.95
C GLU A 200 -8.43 6.32 3.64
N ASP A 201 -7.17 5.96 3.35
CA ASP A 201 -6.81 5.21 2.16
C ASP A 201 -7.28 3.75 2.30
N LEU A 202 -7.15 3.17 3.50
CA LEU A 202 -7.72 1.86 3.82
C LEU A 202 -9.25 1.86 3.75
N ALA A 203 -9.91 2.89 4.25
CA ALA A 203 -11.36 3.03 4.11
C ALA A 203 -11.80 3.08 2.64
N CYS A 204 -11.03 3.75 1.76
CA CYS A 204 -11.28 3.73 0.33
C CYS A 204 -11.09 2.33 -0.27
N LEU A 205 -10.00 1.63 0.09
CA LEU A 205 -9.72 0.28 -0.40
C LEU A 205 -10.75 -0.74 0.11
N ASN A 206 -11.27 -0.57 1.31
CA ASN A 206 -12.29 -1.43 1.92
C ASN A 206 -13.72 -1.04 1.56
N LEU A 207 -13.91 0.06 0.81
CA LEU A 207 -15.22 0.50 0.37
C LEU A 207 -15.95 -0.63 -0.39
N SER A 208 -17.22 -0.83 -0.06
CA SER A 208 -18.13 -1.76 -0.72
C SER A 208 -19.53 -1.17 -0.77
N VAL A 209 -20.39 -1.75 -1.62
CA VAL A 209 -21.81 -1.40 -1.66
C VAL A 209 -22.53 -2.32 -0.68
N PRO A 210 -23.15 -1.80 0.41
CA PRO A 210 -23.72 -2.64 1.47
C PRO A 210 -24.73 -3.67 0.97
N SER A 211 -25.57 -3.26 0.01
CA SER A 211 -26.60 -4.14 -0.57
C SER A 211 -26.09 -5.24 -1.49
N LEU A 212 -24.84 -5.14 -1.95
CA LEU A 212 -24.20 -6.17 -2.79
C LEU A 212 -23.35 -7.15 -2.00
N CYS A 213 -23.13 -6.90 -0.70
CA CYS A 213 -22.43 -7.82 0.19
C CYS A 213 -23.35 -8.99 0.58
N SER A 214 -22.81 -10.20 0.71
CA SER A 214 -23.59 -11.37 1.12
C SER A 214 -24.01 -11.25 2.59
N LYS A 215 -25.19 -11.76 2.95
CA LYS A 215 -25.79 -11.66 4.29
C LYS A 215 -24.91 -12.23 5.44
N GLY A 216 -23.93 -13.07 5.16
CA GLY A 216 -23.02 -13.63 6.18
C GLY A 216 -21.89 -12.69 6.63
N GLU A 217 -21.63 -11.60 5.89
CA GLU A 217 -20.54 -10.68 6.18
C GLU A 217 -21.02 -9.33 6.73
N ALA A 218 -22.33 -9.06 6.67
CA ALA A 218 -22.93 -7.79 7.11
C ALA A 218 -23.31 -7.77 8.61
N GLU A 219 -23.43 -8.92 9.28
CA GLU A 219 -23.84 -8.98 10.71
C GLU A 219 -22.65 -8.89 11.67
N GLU A 220 -21.41 -9.16 11.26
CA GLU A 220 -20.24 -9.08 12.15
C GLU A 220 -19.69 -7.65 12.34
N THR A 221 -20.14 -6.68 11.55
CA THR A 221 -19.63 -5.29 11.63
C THR A 221 -20.42 -4.35 12.56
N ILE A 222 -21.51 -4.80 13.21
CA ILE A 222 -22.38 -3.95 14.04
C ILE A 222 -22.39 -4.32 15.54
N ALA A 223 -21.81 -5.46 15.92
CA ALA A 223 -21.81 -5.91 17.32
C ALA A 223 -20.40 -5.84 17.94
N GLY A 224 -19.92 -4.65 18.25
CA GLY A 224 -18.64 -4.46 18.93
C GLY A 224 -18.55 -3.13 19.66
N THR A 225 -19.50 -2.81 20.52
CA THR A 225 -19.33 -1.81 21.57
C THR A 225 -18.87 -2.50 22.87
N GLY A 226 -17.64 -2.17 23.30
CA GLY A 226 -17.26 -2.24 24.71
C GLY A 226 -16.29 -3.35 25.08
N SER A 227 -15.01 -3.09 25.07
CA SER A 227 -14.14 -3.00 26.25
C SER A 227 -12.67 -2.94 25.81
N GLU A 228 -12.01 -1.89 26.28
CA GLU A 228 -10.56 -1.75 26.23
C GLU A 228 -9.93 -2.87 27.05
N LYS A 229 -9.21 -3.78 26.39
CA LYS A 229 -7.97 -4.46 26.86
C LYS A 229 -7.52 -5.45 25.80
N ASP A 230 -6.20 -5.40 25.52
CA ASP A 230 -5.44 -6.28 24.63
C ASP A 230 -5.36 -5.88 23.16
N ALA A 231 -4.47 -4.95 22.91
CA ALA A 231 -4.07 -4.45 21.59
C ALA A 231 -2.98 -5.33 20.94
N ASP A 232 -3.16 -6.66 20.81
CA ASP A 232 -2.20 -7.48 20.03
C ASP A 232 -2.75 -8.80 19.43
N LEU A 233 -4.05 -9.03 19.41
CA LEU A 233 -4.63 -10.23 18.80
C LEU A 233 -5.94 -9.89 18.11
N GLY A 234 -5.90 -9.35 16.89
CA GLY A 234 -7.13 -9.01 16.18
C GLY A 234 -6.99 -8.57 14.73
N VAL A 235 -5.87 -8.85 14.05
CA VAL A 235 -5.67 -8.42 12.64
C VAL A 235 -6.08 -9.50 11.63
N GLU A 236 -6.62 -10.64 12.05
CA GLU A 236 -6.84 -11.78 11.15
C GLU A 236 -8.13 -11.73 10.31
N ASN A 237 -9.03 -10.75 10.42
CA ASN A 237 -10.31 -10.80 9.70
C ASN A 237 -10.83 -9.47 9.11
N LEU A 238 -9.96 -8.54 8.75
CA LEU A 238 -10.32 -7.53 7.76
C LEU A 238 -10.04 -8.07 6.35
N GLN A 239 -10.69 -9.17 6.00
CA GLN A 239 -10.75 -9.59 4.60
C GLN A 239 -11.27 -8.41 3.80
N LEU A 240 -10.56 -8.06 2.72
CA LEU A 240 -11.06 -7.15 1.68
C LEU A 240 -12.41 -7.71 1.23
N THR A 241 -13.47 -7.22 1.89
CA THR A 241 -14.82 -7.68 1.64
C THR A 241 -15.12 -7.50 0.15
N MET A 242 -15.21 -8.62 -0.54
CA MET A 242 -15.75 -8.84 -1.87
C MET A 242 -15.05 -8.19 -3.08
N GLY A 243 -14.83 -9.00 -4.05
CA GLY A 243 -14.32 -8.70 -5.38
C GLY A 243 -13.71 -9.90 -6.06
N GLY A 244 -12.91 -10.69 -5.35
CA GLY A 244 -12.28 -11.89 -5.85
C GLY A 244 -12.80 -13.14 -5.15
N LYS A 245 -12.82 -14.26 -5.88
CA LYS A 245 -13.07 -15.61 -5.33
C LYS A 245 -11.78 -16.32 -4.96
N LYS A 246 -10.64 -15.83 -5.48
CA LYS A 246 -9.33 -16.42 -5.27
C LYS A 246 -8.79 -16.00 -3.90
N ASP A 247 -8.17 -16.95 -3.21
CA ASP A 247 -7.48 -16.70 -1.95
C ASP A 247 -6.45 -15.55 -2.06
N PRO A 248 -6.44 -14.59 -1.12
CA PRO A 248 -5.53 -13.45 -1.17
C PRO A 248 -4.04 -13.83 -1.16
N SER A 249 -3.65 -14.86 -0.38
CA SER A 249 -2.26 -15.32 -0.30
C SER A 249 -1.82 -15.95 -1.61
N LEU A 250 -2.69 -16.74 -2.24
CA LEU A 250 -2.44 -17.31 -3.57
C LEU A 250 -2.28 -16.19 -4.63
N ARG A 251 -3.17 -15.19 -4.59
CA ARG A 251 -3.09 -14.05 -5.51
C ARG A 251 -1.78 -13.28 -5.34
N SER A 252 -1.40 -12.97 -4.11
CA SER A 252 -0.12 -12.28 -3.83
C SER A 252 1.07 -13.08 -4.31
N ARG A 253 1.08 -14.41 -4.09
CA ARG A 253 2.13 -15.30 -4.58
C ARG A 253 2.24 -15.30 -6.10
N GLU A 254 1.12 -15.42 -6.81
CA GLU A 254 1.09 -15.39 -8.28
C GLU A 254 1.60 -14.04 -8.83
N LEU A 255 1.21 -12.91 -8.20
CA LEU A 255 1.61 -11.58 -8.64
C LEU A 255 3.03 -11.19 -8.23
N LEU A 256 3.58 -11.74 -7.15
CA LEU A 256 4.95 -11.49 -6.70
C LEU A 256 5.93 -12.50 -7.32
N VAL A 257 5.73 -13.80 -7.04
CA VAL A 257 6.73 -14.83 -7.34
C VAL A 257 6.58 -15.32 -8.77
N GLU A 258 5.39 -15.77 -9.17
CA GLU A 258 5.20 -16.38 -10.50
C GLU A 258 5.30 -15.35 -11.64
N SER A 259 5.07 -14.07 -11.37
CA SER A 259 5.27 -13.00 -12.35
C SER A 259 6.74 -12.57 -12.49
N GLY A 260 7.63 -13.04 -11.60
CA GLY A 260 9.01 -12.60 -11.48
C GLY A 260 9.16 -11.16 -10.95
N LEU A 261 8.13 -10.59 -10.31
CA LEU A 261 8.22 -9.27 -9.69
C LEU A 261 9.11 -9.31 -8.45
N ALA A 262 8.99 -10.36 -7.64
CA ALA A 262 9.74 -10.50 -6.39
C ALA A 262 11.26 -10.55 -6.66
N GLU A 263 11.69 -11.30 -7.66
CA GLU A 263 13.10 -11.36 -8.08
C GLU A 263 13.62 -9.98 -8.47
N ALA A 264 12.92 -9.30 -9.38
CA ALA A 264 13.32 -7.96 -9.81
C ALA A 264 13.30 -6.94 -8.67
N LEU A 265 12.38 -7.10 -7.70
CA LEU A 265 12.27 -6.24 -6.53
C LEU A 265 13.46 -6.43 -5.58
N ILE A 266 13.83 -7.69 -5.30
CA ILE A 266 15.00 -8.01 -4.47
C ILE A 266 16.28 -7.48 -5.13
N ASP A 267 16.45 -7.72 -6.43
CA ASP A 267 17.62 -7.24 -7.18
C ASP A 267 17.71 -5.70 -7.14
N THR A 268 16.57 -4.99 -7.33
CA THR A 268 16.51 -3.53 -7.21
C THR A 268 16.87 -3.06 -5.80
N CYS A 269 16.46 -3.80 -4.76
CA CYS A 269 16.85 -3.50 -3.38
C CYS A 269 18.35 -3.69 -3.14
N ILE A 270 18.95 -4.74 -3.69
CA ILE A 270 20.40 -5.00 -3.59
C ILE A 270 21.20 -3.90 -4.28
N GLU A 271 20.82 -3.55 -5.51
CA GLU A 271 21.52 -2.52 -6.30
C GLU A 271 21.44 -1.11 -5.69
N ASN A 272 20.39 -0.83 -4.93
CA ASN A 272 20.12 0.52 -4.40
C ASN A 272 20.01 0.53 -2.86
N VAL A 273 20.68 -0.39 -2.17
CA VAL A 273 20.52 -0.62 -0.74
C VAL A 273 20.72 0.63 0.09
N ASN A 274 21.76 1.42 -0.17
CA ASN A 274 22.06 2.65 0.57
C ASN A 274 20.96 3.70 0.38
N GLU A 275 20.62 4.01 -0.86
CA GLU A 275 19.60 5.01 -1.18
C GLU A 275 18.22 4.66 -0.58
N LEU A 276 17.87 3.37 -0.62
CA LEU A 276 16.59 2.89 -0.06
C LEU A 276 16.56 2.96 1.46
N LEU A 277 17.64 2.56 2.15
CA LEU A 277 17.71 2.63 3.62
C LEU A 277 17.67 4.06 4.13
N MET A 278 18.29 4.99 3.43
CA MET A 278 18.31 6.42 3.78
C MET A 278 16.99 7.13 3.42
N SER A 279 16.20 6.56 2.50
CA SER A 279 14.94 7.15 2.05
C SER A 279 13.82 6.97 3.07
N ASN A 280 13.03 8.01 3.29
CA ASN A 280 11.82 7.93 4.12
C ASN A 280 10.80 6.91 3.58
N PHE A 281 10.75 6.67 2.28
CA PHE A 281 9.82 5.76 1.62
C PHE A 281 10.46 4.42 1.28
N GLY A 282 11.69 4.42 0.77
CA GLY A 282 12.43 3.23 0.36
C GLY A 282 12.64 2.25 1.50
N LYS A 283 12.92 2.77 2.71
CA LYS A 283 13.12 1.96 3.92
C LYS A 283 11.96 1.01 4.25
N GLU A 284 10.72 1.40 3.90
CA GLU A 284 9.54 0.57 4.17
C GLU A 284 9.51 -0.66 3.28
N VAL A 285 9.84 -0.50 2.00
CA VAL A 285 9.83 -1.61 1.05
C VAL A 285 11.02 -2.54 1.26
N ILE A 286 12.24 -2.00 1.44
CA ILE A 286 13.42 -2.82 1.70
C ILE A 286 13.27 -3.63 2.99
N PHE A 287 12.59 -3.08 4.01
CA PHE A 287 12.26 -3.79 5.24
C PHE A 287 11.34 -4.98 4.95
N GLU A 288 10.19 -4.78 4.28
CA GLU A 288 9.24 -5.87 3.99
C GLU A 288 9.87 -6.94 3.07
N VAL A 289 10.71 -6.54 2.13
CA VAL A 289 11.46 -7.50 1.30
C VAL A 289 12.44 -8.30 2.14
N ALA A 290 13.22 -7.65 3.00
CA ALA A 290 14.24 -8.31 3.81
C ALA A 290 13.66 -9.27 4.86
N VAL A 291 12.47 -9.00 5.42
CA VAL A 291 11.77 -9.94 6.31
C VAL A 291 11.08 -11.07 5.55
N GLY A 292 11.02 -11.01 4.22
CA GLY A 292 10.43 -12.06 3.38
C GLY A 292 8.95 -11.90 3.11
N GLY A 293 8.35 -10.73 3.43
CA GLY A 293 6.94 -10.43 3.31
C GLY A 293 6.06 -11.22 4.30
N THR A 294 4.77 -10.88 4.34
CA THR A 294 3.81 -11.54 5.21
C THR A 294 3.68 -13.03 4.87
N ASN A 295 3.59 -13.87 5.89
CA ASN A 295 3.51 -15.33 5.78
C ASN A 295 4.68 -15.97 4.99
N GLY A 296 5.78 -15.23 4.85
CA GLY A 296 6.96 -15.70 4.14
C GLY A 296 6.72 -15.92 2.64
N VAL A 297 5.93 -15.05 2.01
CA VAL A 297 5.62 -15.13 0.58
C VAL A 297 6.87 -15.17 -0.31
N LEU A 298 7.99 -14.58 0.15
CA LEU A 298 9.29 -14.58 -0.54
C LEU A 298 10.21 -15.75 -0.17
N LYS A 299 9.78 -16.68 0.71
CA LYS A 299 10.60 -17.87 1.07
C LYS A 299 11.17 -18.66 -0.12
N PRO A 300 10.45 -18.81 -1.26
CA PRO A 300 11.03 -19.48 -2.43
C PRO A 300 12.29 -18.81 -2.99
N LEU A 301 12.58 -17.57 -2.61
CA LEU A 301 13.74 -16.77 -3.05
C LEU A 301 14.75 -16.57 -1.91
N ALA A 302 14.89 -17.51 -0.98
CA ALA A 302 15.72 -17.40 0.21
C ALA A 302 17.18 -17.03 -0.10
N GLU A 303 17.79 -17.61 -1.11
CA GLU A 303 19.18 -17.32 -1.51
C GLU A 303 19.38 -15.84 -1.92
N ARG A 304 18.37 -15.27 -2.60
CA ARG A 304 18.40 -13.85 -2.96
C ARG A 304 18.16 -12.95 -1.74
N LEU A 305 17.32 -13.38 -0.79
CA LEU A 305 17.14 -12.68 0.48
C LEU A 305 18.42 -12.67 1.31
N ASP A 306 19.15 -13.77 1.34
CA ASP A 306 20.45 -13.85 2.01
C ASP A 306 21.47 -12.91 1.34
N THR A 307 21.42 -12.76 0.02
CA THR A 307 22.23 -11.78 -0.73
C THR A 307 21.87 -10.35 -0.33
N LEU A 308 20.57 -10.03 -0.20
CA LEU A 308 20.12 -8.73 0.30
C LEU A 308 20.56 -8.48 1.74
N HIS A 309 20.42 -9.47 2.64
CA HIS A 309 20.90 -9.39 4.02
C HIS A 309 22.37 -9.08 4.07
N LYS A 310 23.17 -9.78 3.24
CA LYS A 310 24.60 -9.53 3.13
C LYS A 310 24.90 -8.13 2.61
N ALA A 311 24.21 -7.65 1.57
CA ALA A 311 24.41 -6.30 1.04
C ALA A 311 24.13 -5.21 2.08
N ILE A 312 23.10 -5.38 2.91
CA ILE A 312 22.81 -4.46 4.02
C ILE A 312 23.92 -4.54 5.09
N ALA A 313 24.40 -5.75 5.42
CA ALA A 313 25.43 -5.96 6.42
C ALA A 313 26.81 -5.43 5.94
N ASP A 314 27.15 -5.62 4.66
CA ASP A 314 28.39 -5.09 4.07
C ASP A 314 28.39 -3.56 4.09
N LEU A 315 27.26 -2.91 3.80
CA LEU A 315 27.10 -1.46 3.93
C LEU A 315 27.27 -0.99 5.38
N ALA A 316 26.72 -1.75 6.34
CA ALA A 316 26.86 -1.45 7.77
C ALA A 316 28.27 -1.73 8.32
N ALA A 317 29.09 -2.50 7.62
CA ALA A 317 30.47 -2.79 8.00
C ALA A 317 31.47 -1.70 7.59
N LEU A 318 31.03 -0.73 6.75
CA LEU A 318 31.86 0.40 6.35
C LEU A 318 32.34 1.20 7.58
N PRO A 319 33.52 1.78 7.54
CA PRO A 319 34.01 2.61 8.64
C PRO A 319 33.17 3.89 8.76
N LYS A 320 33.10 4.42 9.99
CA LYS A 320 32.52 5.71 10.25
C LYS A 320 33.31 6.80 9.51
N THR A 321 32.65 7.59 8.68
CA THR A 321 33.28 8.71 7.99
C THR A 321 33.54 9.85 8.97
N ALA A 322 34.77 10.36 8.98
CA ALA A 322 35.16 11.48 9.86
C ALA A 322 34.53 12.82 9.46
N ASP A 323 33.88 12.87 8.33
CA ASP A 323 33.51 14.10 7.60
C ASP A 323 32.08 14.52 7.89
N GLY A 324 31.51 14.41 9.00
CA GLY A 324 30.25 14.97 9.53
C GLY A 324 29.21 15.60 8.57
N SER A 325 29.35 15.40 7.26
CA SER A 325 28.40 15.87 6.25
C SER A 325 27.18 14.95 6.20
N GLU A 326 25.98 15.52 6.20
CA GLU A 326 24.71 14.76 6.11
C GLU A 326 24.65 13.85 4.87
N GLU A 327 25.40 14.16 3.80
CA GLU A 327 25.45 13.38 2.57
C GLU A 327 26.21 12.04 2.71
N ASN A 328 27.05 11.89 3.73
CA ASN A 328 27.88 10.70 3.97
C ASN A 328 27.61 10.07 5.35
N GLU A 329 26.44 10.28 5.91
CA GLU A 329 26.07 9.71 7.21
C GLU A 329 26.04 8.18 7.18
N HIS A 330 26.66 7.53 8.17
CA HIS A 330 26.71 6.08 8.24
C HIS A 330 25.31 5.47 8.49
N VAL A 331 25.01 4.28 7.91
CA VAL A 331 23.68 3.65 8.01
C VAL A 331 23.24 3.33 9.45
N PHE A 332 24.16 3.20 10.40
CA PHE A 332 23.82 3.06 11.80
C PHE A 332 23.52 4.38 12.51
N GLU A 333 23.90 5.51 11.95
CA GLU A 333 23.72 6.84 12.53
C GLU A 333 22.51 7.56 11.94
N ASN A 334 22.24 7.35 10.65
CA ASN A 334 21.09 7.94 10.00
C ASN A 334 19.78 7.54 10.65
N PHE A 335 18.89 8.50 10.81
CA PHE A 335 17.59 8.30 11.47
C PHE A 335 16.69 7.24 10.82
N HIS A 336 16.68 7.13 9.50
CA HIS A 336 15.82 6.19 8.78
C HIS A 336 16.40 4.79 8.76
N SER A 337 17.67 4.67 8.38
CA SER A 337 18.36 3.38 8.22
C SER A 337 18.58 2.68 9.55
N SER A 338 19.04 3.40 10.60
CA SER A 338 19.27 2.81 11.93
C SER A 338 18.00 2.18 12.51
N ARG A 339 16.85 2.85 12.38
CA ARG A 339 15.55 2.31 12.82
C ARG A 339 15.13 1.10 12.02
N THR A 340 15.38 1.11 10.70
CA THR A 340 15.05 -0.02 9.83
C THR A 340 15.92 -1.22 10.15
N ILE A 341 17.25 -1.03 10.29
CA ILE A 341 18.18 -2.09 10.66
C ILE A 341 17.85 -2.64 12.05
N ARG A 342 17.56 -1.78 13.04
CA ARG A 342 17.10 -2.21 14.35
C ARG A 342 15.88 -3.13 14.27
N LYS A 343 14.88 -2.77 13.50
CA LYS A 343 13.69 -3.61 13.29
C LYS A 343 14.03 -4.93 12.61
N LEU A 344 14.92 -4.91 11.61
CA LEU A 344 15.36 -6.13 10.94
C LEU A 344 16.08 -7.09 11.92
N VAL A 345 16.85 -6.57 12.87
CA VAL A 345 17.47 -7.39 13.92
C VAL A 345 16.43 -8.06 14.80
N LEU A 346 15.34 -7.36 15.13
CA LEU A 346 14.24 -7.89 15.96
C LEU A 346 13.36 -8.90 15.21
N ASP A 347 13.08 -8.64 13.94
CA ASP A 347 12.04 -9.36 13.17
C ASP A 347 12.64 -10.47 12.26
N SER A 348 13.96 -10.48 12.01
CA SER A 348 14.63 -11.45 11.13
C SER A 348 15.91 -12.03 11.77
N PRO A 349 15.84 -13.21 12.41
CA PRO A 349 17.00 -13.86 13.01
C PRO A 349 18.14 -14.15 12.03
N SER A 350 17.82 -14.48 10.77
CA SER A 350 18.82 -14.71 9.71
C SER A 350 19.58 -13.43 9.38
N PHE A 351 18.86 -12.31 9.25
CA PHE A 351 19.49 -11.01 9.08
C PHE A 351 20.37 -10.64 10.29
N ALA A 352 19.84 -10.80 11.51
CA ALA A 352 20.59 -10.49 12.73
C ALA A 352 21.91 -11.27 12.80
N ALA A 353 21.91 -12.58 12.52
CA ALA A 353 23.10 -13.40 12.47
C ALA A 353 24.11 -12.90 11.41
N THR A 354 23.64 -12.53 10.23
CA THR A 354 24.47 -11.98 9.15
C THR A 354 25.08 -10.64 9.54
N LEU A 355 24.27 -9.72 10.07
CA LEU A 355 24.73 -8.39 10.50
C LEU A 355 25.75 -8.50 11.63
N TRP A 356 25.51 -9.38 12.61
CA TRP A 356 26.45 -9.62 13.69
C TRP A 356 27.81 -10.06 13.16
N LYS A 357 27.81 -11.09 12.32
CA LYS A 357 29.04 -11.69 11.78
C LYS A 357 29.85 -10.71 10.93
N VAL A 358 29.17 -9.89 10.11
CA VAL A 358 29.82 -9.05 9.10
C VAL A 358 30.20 -7.68 9.66
N ALA A 359 29.33 -7.05 10.46
CA ALA A 359 29.48 -5.65 10.82
C ALA A 359 29.80 -5.38 12.30
N LEU A 360 29.27 -6.19 13.22
CA LEU A 360 29.27 -5.81 14.65
C LEU A 360 30.26 -6.59 15.52
N LYS A 361 30.49 -7.87 15.24
CA LYS A 361 31.37 -8.71 16.06
C LYS A 361 32.76 -8.08 16.23
N GLY A 362 33.16 -7.82 17.47
CA GLY A 362 34.43 -7.16 17.82
C GLY A 362 34.48 -5.66 17.59
N LYS A 363 33.33 -5.02 17.25
CA LYS A 363 33.23 -3.57 16.98
C LYS A 363 32.09 -2.89 17.73
N CYS A 364 31.42 -3.57 18.65
CA CYS A 364 30.22 -3.06 19.31
C CYS A 364 30.46 -1.79 20.13
N GLU A 365 31.64 -1.61 20.70
CA GLU A 365 32.02 -0.42 21.48
C GLU A 365 31.94 0.87 20.61
N VAL A 366 32.40 0.80 19.36
CA VAL A 366 32.38 1.92 18.42
C VAL A 366 30.95 2.39 18.14
N TRP A 367 30.00 1.47 18.19
CA TRP A 367 28.59 1.70 17.84
C TRP A 367 27.67 1.78 19.07
N ALA A 368 28.21 1.83 20.29
CA ALA A 368 27.41 1.77 21.52
C ALA A 368 26.61 3.05 21.84
N HIS A 369 26.78 4.13 21.07
CA HIS A 369 26.20 5.44 21.36
C HIS A 369 25.14 5.88 20.31
N GLY A 370 24.27 6.82 20.67
CA GLY A 370 23.35 7.48 19.76
C GLY A 370 22.32 6.55 19.10
N HIS A 371 22.10 6.70 17.80
CA HIS A 371 21.20 5.86 17.02
C HIS A 371 21.77 4.46 16.81
N SER A 372 23.07 4.34 16.61
CA SER A 372 23.78 3.07 16.45
C SER A 372 23.70 2.21 17.72
N GLY A 373 23.79 2.82 18.91
CA GLY A 373 23.62 2.11 20.18
C GLY A 373 22.27 1.39 20.32
N LYS A 374 21.21 1.95 19.72
CA LYS A 374 19.89 1.30 19.67
C LYS A 374 19.86 0.08 18.75
N VAL A 375 20.67 0.08 17.69
CA VAL A 375 20.83 -1.09 16.81
C VAL A 375 21.56 -2.21 17.54
N VAL A 376 22.65 -1.86 18.24
CA VAL A 376 23.43 -2.81 19.03
C VAL A 376 22.59 -3.39 20.18
N ALA A 377 21.85 -2.56 20.91
CA ALA A 377 20.96 -2.99 22.00
C ALA A 377 19.86 -3.95 21.52
N ALA A 378 19.39 -3.83 20.27
CA ALA A 378 18.34 -4.69 19.71
C ALA A 378 18.70 -6.18 19.74
N PHE A 379 19.98 -6.53 19.72
CA PHE A 379 20.40 -7.92 19.85
C PHE A 379 20.05 -8.51 21.23
N LEU A 380 20.14 -7.72 22.29
CA LEU A 380 19.73 -8.15 23.64
C LEU A 380 18.20 -8.12 23.81
N GLU A 381 17.51 -7.26 23.06
CA GLU A 381 16.04 -7.13 23.05
C GLU A 381 15.34 -8.16 22.16
N SER A 382 16.08 -8.91 21.33
CA SER A 382 15.50 -9.89 20.40
C SER A 382 14.72 -10.98 21.14
N ASN A 383 13.57 -11.36 20.61
CA ASN A 383 12.79 -12.49 21.12
C ASN A 383 13.43 -13.85 20.79
N ASP A 384 14.34 -13.92 19.80
CA ASP A 384 15.06 -15.14 19.46
C ASP A 384 16.25 -15.35 20.40
N PRO A 385 16.28 -16.46 21.17
CA PRO A 385 17.39 -16.77 22.08
C PRO A 385 18.75 -16.87 21.38
N LYS A 386 18.77 -17.41 20.15
CA LYS A 386 20.02 -17.55 19.38
C LYS A 386 20.62 -16.20 19.04
N VAL A 387 19.78 -15.21 18.71
CA VAL A 387 20.22 -13.83 18.43
C VAL A 387 20.78 -13.19 19.70
N ARG A 388 20.11 -13.35 20.84
CA ARG A 388 20.63 -12.86 22.13
C ARG A 388 21.97 -13.51 22.51
N ASP A 389 22.09 -14.82 22.36
CA ASP A 389 23.28 -15.56 22.69
C ASP A 389 24.48 -15.18 21.83
N LEU A 390 24.26 -14.80 20.55
CA LEU A 390 25.33 -14.30 19.69
C LEU A 390 26.05 -13.07 20.29
N ALA A 391 25.29 -12.19 20.89
CA ALA A 391 25.74 -10.86 21.26
C ALA A 391 26.09 -10.75 22.76
N LYS A 392 25.53 -11.64 23.61
CA LYS A 392 25.56 -11.53 25.06
C LYS A 392 26.97 -11.39 25.63
N ALA A 393 27.90 -12.20 25.16
CA ALA A 393 29.29 -12.21 25.69
C ALA A 393 30.02 -10.88 25.43
N GLU A 394 29.75 -10.21 24.31
CA GLU A 394 30.39 -8.93 23.94
C GLU A 394 29.62 -7.72 24.46
N LEU A 395 28.27 -7.79 24.52
CA LEU A 395 27.45 -6.65 24.91
C LEU A 395 27.25 -6.53 26.43
N GLN A 396 27.30 -7.62 27.19
CA GLN A 396 27.06 -7.57 28.62
C GLN A 396 28.05 -6.64 29.33
N PRO A 397 29.37 -6.67 29.06
CA PRO A 397 30.31 -5.70 29.64
C PRO A 397 29.97 -4.26 29.34
N LEU A 398 29.46 -3.94 28.13
CA LEU A 398 29.05 -2.58 27.75
C LEU A 398 27.81 -2.12 28.52
N VAL A 399 26.91 -3.04 28.84
CA VAL A 399 25.74 -2.75 29.69
C VAL A 399 26.17 -2.55 31.13
N ASP A 400 27.04 -3.41 31.66
CA ASP A 400 27.53 -3.37 33.06
C ASP A 400 28.32 -2.07 33.33
N HIS A 401 29.05 -1.58 32.35
CA HIS A 401 29.77 -0.30 32.41
C HIS A 401 28.88 0.92 32.10
N GLY A 402 27.58 0.72 31.81
CA GLY A 402 26.63 1.80 31.51
C GLY A 402 26.84 2.50 30.17
N VAL A 403 27.65 1.94 29.28
CA VAL A 403 27.91 2.47 27.93
C VAL A 403 26.70 2.20 27.03
N LEU A 404 26.12 1.01 27.12
CA LEU A 404 24.93 0.61 26.38
C LEU A 404 23.71 0.63 27.30
N LYS A 405 22.67 1.40 26.94
CA LYS A 405 21.41 1.45 27.71
C LYS A 405 20.52 0.30 27.30
N SER A 406 20.24 -0.65 28.20
CA SER A 406 19.20 -1.66 28.00
C SER A 406 17.80 -1.05 28.32
N HIS A 407 16.75 -1.58 27.68
CA HIS A 407 15.37 -1.06 27.85
C HIS A 407 14.79 -1.35 29.25
N ASP A 408 15.36 -2.27 30.02
CA ASP A 408 14.89 -2.64 31.36
C ASP A 408 15.14 -1.56 32.43
N SER A 409 15.91 -0.51 32.12
CA SER A 409 16.22 0.56 33.07
C SER A 409 15.15 1.67 33.17
N LYS A 410 13.95 1.50 32.56
CA LYS A 410 12.86 2.49 32.62
C LYS A 410 11.79 2.22 33.68
N GLN A 411 11.92 1.19 34.50
CA GLN A 411 10.99 0.94 35.59
C GLN A 411 11.71 1.01 36.94
N VAL A 412 12.07 2.18 37.39
CA VAL A 412 12.05 2.59 38.82
C VAL A 412 12.25 4.10 38.86
N LYS A 413 11.17 4.87 38.84
CA LYS A 413 11.16 6.14 39.55
C LYS A 413 10.69 5.78 40.96
N PRO A 414 11.48 6.04 42.02
CA PRO A 414 10.94 6.03 43.35
C PRO A 414 10.02 7.24 43.50
N ASP A 415 8.81 6.98 43.94
CA ASP A 415 7.89 8.00 44.43
C ASP A 415 8.60 8.80 45.55
N SER A 416 8.67 10.09 45.37
CA SER A 416 8.89 11.08 46.42
C SER A 416 7.99 12.28 46.20
#